data_1db7d05d0df362969497ff25f6d48e73
#
_entry.id   1db7d05d0df362969497ff25f6d48e73
#
_cell.length_a   1.000
_cell.length_b   1.000
_cell.length_c   1.000
_cell.angle_alpha   90.00
_cell.angle_beta   90.00
_cell.angle_gamma   90.00
#
_symmetry.space_group_name_H-M   'P 1'
#
loop_
_entity.id
_entity.type
_entity.pdbx_description
1 polymer ?
#
loop_
_entity_poly.entity_id
_entity_poly.type
_entity_poly.pdbx_seq_one_letter_code
_entity_poly.pdbx_strand_id
1 'polypeptide(L)'
;MDGDLGDFLRSRRARIQPEEVGLPSHGRRRVPGLRREEVAQLAGVSVDYYIRLEQGRGPGGPSRTKSGGVSDAVLDAVARVLRLDDTEHAYLRAVARPRKPAGRPAAPRVRAGIRLLLDSMERTPAFVLDQRMDVLAWNTLADAVFGYSRTGPEGRSIPRHVFLDPGSRDFYPEWSAVAVQCVAHLRMLAGHHQDDRRLTALVGELSLKSDDFRRLWADHPVRECAYGVKRIQHPVAGLLTFPYETLAVSADPAQSLLVYTPEAGSETQERLRLLGSWRATPVQASP
;
A
#
# COMPACT_ATOMS: atom_id res chain seq x y z
N MET A 1 -1.60 -7.47 -18.04
CA MET A 1 -1.27 -7.79 -16.66
C MET A 1 -0.11 -8.79 -16.50
N ASP A 2 0.44 -9.33 -17.59
CA ASP A 2 1.71 -10.09 -17.53
C ASP A 2 2.95 -9.21 -17.23
N GLY A 3 2.76 -7.90 -17.13
CA GLY A 3 3.82 -6.92 -16.85
C GLY A 3 4.27 -6.81 -15.39
N ASP A 4 3.37 -7.07 -14.43
CA ASP A 4 3.64 -6.75 -13.00
C ASP A 4 4.80 -7.56 -12.39
N LEU A 5 4.86 -8.88 -12.62
CA LEU A 5 5.96 -9.73 -12.16
C LEU A 5 7.27 -9.34 -12.83
N GLY A 6 7.23 -9.14 -14.15
CA GLY A 6 8.41 -8.77 -14.93
C GLY A 6 8.95 -7.41 -14.57
N ASP A 7 8.06 -6.44 -14.36
CA ASP A 7 8.45 -5.08 -13.97
C ASP A 7 9.02 -5.05 -12.54
N PHE A 8 8.43 -5.81 -11.63
CA PHE A 8 8.95 -5.98 -10.28
C PHE A 8 10.35 -6.59 -10.30
N LEU A 9 10.54 -7.74 -10.96
CA LEU A 9 11.84 -8.41 -11.03
C LEU A 9 12.91 -7.52 -11.68
N ARG A 10 12.56 -6.79 -12.76
CA ARG A 10 13.45 -5.83 -13.41
C ARG A 10 13.86 -4.70 -12.46
N SER A 11 12.91 -4.12 -11.74
CA SER A 11 13.18 -3.03 -10.82
C SER A 11 14.11 -3.46 -9.69
N ARG A 12 13.94 -4.69 -9.16
CA ARG A 12 14.79 -5.23 -8.09
C ARG A 12 16.17 -5.58 -8.59
N ARG A 13 16.26 -6.21 -9.76
CA ARG A 13 17.53 -6.53 -10.44
C ARG A 13 18.38 -5.29 -10.74
N ALA A 14 17.74 -4.19 -11.10
CA ALA A 14 18.43 -2.93 -11.40
C ALA A 14 19.05 -2.26 -10.16
N ARG A 15 18.62 -2.61 -8.95
CA ARG A 15 19.11 -2.02 -7.69
C ARG A 15 20.40 -2.64 -7.19
N ILE A 16 20.68 -3.89 -7.57
CA ILE A 16 21.79 -4.67 -7.01
C ILE A 16 23.02 -4.56 -7.90
N GLN A 17 24.15 -4.12 -7.34
CA GLN A 17 25.40 -4.11 -8.05
C GLN A 17 26.04 -5.51 -8.03
N PRO A 18 26.76 -5.93 -9.08
CA PRO A 18 27.38 -7.25 -9.15
C PRO A 18 28.30 -7.56 -7.98
N GLU A 19 29.04 -6.56 -7.53
CA GLU A 19 29.99 -6.66 -6.42
C GLU A 19 29.28 -7.04 -5.11
N GLU A 20 28.02 -6.61 -4.94
CA GLU A 20 27.23 -6.91 -3.75
C GLU A 20 26.84 -8.40 -3.65
N VAL A 21 26.86 -9.11 -4.77
CA VAL A 21 26.56 -10.56 -4.86
C VAL A 21 27.79 -11.40 -5.23
N GLY A 22 29.00 -10.82 -5.09
CA GLY A 22 30.26 -11.54 -5.30
C GLY A 22 30.63 -11.74 -6.77
N LEU A 23 30.02 -11.00 -7.69
CA LEU A 23 30.40 -11.04 -9.10
C LEU A 23 31.38 -9.91 -9.44
N PRO A 24 32.41 -10.18 -10.28
CA PRO A 24 33.32 -9.15 -10.70
C PRO A 24 32.63 -8.13 -11.63
N SER A 25 32.93 -6.84 -11.45
CA SER A 25 32.49 -5.82 -12.40
C SER A 25 33.41 -5.79 -13.59
N HIS A 26 32.97 -6.35 -14.71
CA HIS A 26 33.74 -6.31 -15.95
C HIS A 26 33.12 -5.32 -16.96
N GLY A 27 33.85 -4.27 -17.29
CA GLY A 27 33.60 -3.41 -18.44
C GLY A 27 32.37 -2.50 -18.37
N ARG A 28 32.14 -1.75 -19.47
CA ARG A 28 31.02 -0.82 -19.60
C ARG A 28 29.68 -1.57 -19.64
N ARG A 29 28.90 -1.52 -18.57
CA ARG A 29 27.56 -2.18 -18.49
C ARG A 29 26.54 -1.39 -19.30
N ARG A 30 25.72 -2.11 -20.09
CA ARG A 30 24.60 -1.52 -20.87
C ARG A 30 23.29 -1.47 -20.07
N VAL A 31 23.24 -2.13 -18.91
CA VAL A 31 22.07 -2.19 -18.03
C VAL A 31 22.47 -1.86 -16.60
N PRO A 32 21.66 -1.12 -15.86
CA PRO A 32 21.88 -0.92 -14.44
C PRO A 32 21.70 -2.24 -13.69
N GLY A 33 22.52 -2.48 -12.67
CA GLY A 33 22.45 -3.65 -11.79
C GLY A 33 22.83 -4.99 -12.46
N LEU A 34 22.25 -6.06 -11.96
CA LEU A 34 22.53 -7.43 -12.43
C LEU A 34 21.95 -7.70 -13.81
N ARG A 35 22.66 -8.53 -14.60
CA ARG A 35 22.13 -9.10 -15.86
C ARG A 35 21.20 -10.27 -15.58
N ARG A 36 20.34 -10.63 -16.53
CA ARG A 36 19.44 -11.80 -16.42
C ARG A 36 20.21 -13.11 -16.22
N GLU A 37 21.32 -13.23 -16.95
CA GLU A 37 22.22 -14.40 -16.87
C GLU A 37 22.83 -14.50 -15.47
N GLU A 38 23.21 -13.38 -14.87
CA GLU A 38 23.82 -13.31 -13.55
C GLU A 38 22.81 -13.75 -12.47
N VAL A 39 21.56 -13.26 -12.54
CA VAL A 39 20.50 -13.69 -11.61
C VAL A 39 20.18 -15.17 -11.79
N ALA A 40 20.05 -15.66 -13.02
CA ALA A 40 19.76 -17.05 -13.31
C ALA A 40 20.87 -17.97 -12.74
N GLN A 41 22.13 -17.63 -12.97
CA GLN A 41 23.29 -18.37 -12.44
C GLN A 41 23.27 -18.42 -10.91
N LEU A 42 23.11 -17.29 -10.25
CA LEU A 42 23.09 -17.18 -8.79
C LEU A 42 21.87 -17.88 -8.16
N ALA A 43 20.73 -17.87 -8.84
CA ALA A 43 19.51 -18.55 -8.38
C ALA A 43 19.47 -20.05 -8.72
N GLY A 44 20.47 -20.56 -9.46
CA GLY A 44 20.53 -21.97 -9.85
C GLY A 44 19.45 -22.39 -10.84
N VAL A 45 19.00 -21.47 -11.72
CA VAL A 45 18.01 -21.75 -12.75
C VAL A 45 18.59 -21.49 -14.14
N SER A 46 17.97 -22.06 -15.22
CA SER A 46 18.40 -21.72 -16.56
C SER A 46 18.08 -20.26 -16.92
N VAL A 47 18.91 -19.67 -17.78
CA VAL A 47 18.70 -18.30 -18.25
C VAL A 47 17.33 -18.16 -18.94
N ASP A 48 16.95 -19.15 -19.77
CA ASP A 48 15.65 -19.16 -20.44
C ASP A 48 14.48 -19.24 -19.45
N TYR A 49 14.66 -19.96 -18.33
CA TYR A 49 13.64 -20.02 -17.28
C TYR A 49 13.46 -18.66 -16.62
N TYR A 50 14.57 -17.99 -16.25
CA TYR A 50 14.50 -16.66 -15.63
C TYR A 50 13.93 -15.61 -16.60
N ILE A 51 14.31 -15.65 -17.89
CA ILE A 51 13.75 -14.77 -18.90
C ILE A 51 12.23 -14.95 -19.00
N ARG A 52 11.73 -16.20 -19.04
CA ARG A 52 10.29 -16.49 -19.04
C ARG A 52 9.59 -16.02 -17.78
N LEU A 53 10.21 -16.20 -16.62
CA LEU A 53 9.70 -15.69 -15.34
C LEU A 53 9.56 -14.16 -15.37
N GLU A 54 10.59 -13.45 -15.84
CA GLU A 54 10.58 -11.98 -15.98
C GLU A 54 9.62 -11.49 -17.07
N GLN A 55 9.20 -12.36 -17.99
CA GLN A 55 8.17 -12.07 -19.01
C GLN A 55 6.75 -12.43 -18.56
N GLY A 56 6.55 -12.85 -17.29
CA GLY A 56 5.26 -13.31 -16.79
C GLY A 56 4.79 -14.66 -17.39
N ARG A 57 5.67 -15.34 -18.13
CA ARG A 57 5.37 -16.63 -18.77
C ARG A 57 5.85 -17.74 -17.83
N GLY A 58 4.91 -18.41 -17.15
CA GLY A 58 5.21 -19.57 -16.29
C GLY A 58 5.95 -20.69 -17.04
N PRO A 59 6.49 -21.72 -16.32
CA PRO A 59 7.32 -22.79 -16.88
C PRO A 59 6.64 -23.70 -17.91
N GLY A 60 5.33 -23.56 -18.16
CA GLY A 60 4.61 -24.22 -19.25
C GLY A 60 4.34 -23.23 -20.38
N GLY A 61 4.86 -23.49 -21.59
CA GLY A 61 4.58 -22.70 -22.80
C GLY A 61 3.10 -22.44 -23.06
N PRO A 62 2.65 -21.92 -24.22
CA PRO A 62 1.29 -21.46 -24.49
C PRO A 62 0.19 -22.53 -24.36
N SER A 63 0.53 -23.75 -23.94
CA SER A 63 -0.40 -24.82 -23.65
C SER A 63 -0.89 -24.76 -22.22
N ARG A 64 -2.16 -24.43 -22.02
CA ARG A 64 -2.93 -24.40 -20.76
C ARG A 64 -3.07 -25.81 -20.17
N THR A 65 -1.99 -26.42 -19.71
CA THR A 65 -2.08 -27.65 -18.91
C THR A 65 -1.98 -27.32 -17.42
N LYS A 66 -3.01 -27.73 -16.70
CA LYS A 66 -3.19 -27.67 -15.25
C LYS A 66 -1.94 -28.25 -14.56
N SER A 67 -1.18 -27.47 -13.79
CA SER A 67 -0.18 -27.87 -12.78
C SER A 67 1.25 -27.35 -12.92
N GLY A 68 1.53 -26.22 -13.54
CA GLY A 68 2.90 -25.73 -13.67
C GLY A 68 3.14 -24.31 -13.10
N GLY A 69 2.78 -24.04 -11.83
CA GLY A 69 3.18 -22.81 -11.17
C GLY A 69 4.69 -22.79 -10.87
N VAL A 70 5.29 -21.62 -10.76
CA VAL A 70 6.68 -21.46 -10.32
C VAL A 70 6.86 -22.11 -8.94
N SER A 71 7.91 -22.94 -8.76
CA SER A 71 8.15 -23.62 -7.48
C SER A 71 8.56 -22.62 -6.39
N ASP A 72 8.19 -22.90 -5.13
CA ASP A 72 8.60 -22.04 -3.99
C ASP A 72 10.12 -21.95 -3.89
N ALA A 73 10.82 -23.07 -4.11
CA ALA A 73 12.27 -23.11 -4.08
C ALA A 73 12.93 -22.14 -5.09
N VAL A 74 12.34 -21.99 -6.29
CA VAL A 74 12.84 -21.04 -7.27
C VAL A 74 12.53 -19.60 -6.85
N LEU A 75 11.32 -19.33 -6.34
CA LEU A 75 10.98 -17.98 -5.86
C LEU A 75 11.87 -17.58 -4.68
N ASP A 76 12.15 -18.49 -3.76
CA ASP A 76 13.05 -18.27 -2.62
C ASP A 76 14.50 -18.03 -3.07
N ALA A 77 14.98 -18.77 -4.08
CA ALA A 77 16.31 -18.56 -4.63
C ALA A 77 16.44 -17.20 -5.30
N VAL A 78 15.43 -16.81 -6.13
CA VAL A 78 15.39 -15.49 -6.78
C VAL A 78 15.29 -14.38 -5.74
N ALA A 79 14.44 -14.53 -4.71
CA ALA A 79 14.29 -13.56 -3.63
C ALA A 79 15.61 -13.33 -2.89
N ARG A 80 16.35 -14.38 -2.61
CA ARG A 80 17.69 -14.31 -1.96
C ARG A 80 18.70 -13.57 -2.81
N VAL A 81 18.77 -13.88 -4.12
CA VAL A 81 19.67 -13.22 -5.07
C VAL A 81 19.35 -11.74 -5.21
N LEU A 82 18.06 -11.39 -5.26
CA LEU A 82 17.58 -10.02 -5.38
C LEU A 82 17.47 -9.30 -4.02
N ARG A 83 17.92 -9.94 -2.93
CA ARG A 83 17.92 -9.39 -1.57
C ARG A 83 16.58 -8.79 -1.18
N LEU A 84 15.50 -9.51 -1.52
CA LEU A 84 14.15 -9.08 -1.18
C LEU A 84 13.93 -9.20 0.33
N ASP A 85 13.31 -8.18 0.92
CA ASP A 85 12.78 -8.27 2.28
C ASP A 85 11.54 -9.20 2.34
N ASP A 86 11.04 -9.48 3.54
CA ASP A 86 9.91 -10.39 3.75
C ASP A 86 8.65 -9.92 3.00
N THR A 87 8.41 -8.62 2.93
CA THR A 87 7.27 -8.00 2.24
C THR A 87 7.40 -8.14 0.72
N GLU A 88 8.57 -7.85 0.18
CA GLU A 88 8.90 -8.01 -1.23
C GLU A 88 8.85 -9.48 -1.66
N HIS A 89 9.29 -10.39 -0.79
CA HIS A 89 9.23 -11.83 -1.01
C HIS A 89 7.77 -12.34 -1.01
N ALA A 90 6.95 -11.90 -0.05
CA ALA A 90 5.52 -12.22 -0.03
C ALA A 90 4.82 -11.71 -1.30
N TYR A 91 5.14 -10.49 -1.75
CA TYR A 91 4.64 -9.92 -3.00
C TYR A 91 5.07 -10.76 -4.22
N LEU A 92 6.36 -11.14 -4.33
CA LEU A 92 6.85 -12.00 -5.41
C LEU A 92 6.05 -13.31 -5.51
N ARG A 93 5.80 -13.97 -4.39
CA ARG A 93 4.98 -15.20 -4.34
C ARG A 93 3.54 -14.96 -4.76
N ALA A 94 2.93 -13.86 -4.34
CA ALA A 94 1.55 -13.52 -4.68
C ALA A 94 1.38 -13.26 -6.19
N VAL A 95 2.29 -12.49 -6.80
CA VAL A 95 2.24 -12.15 -8.22
C VAL A 95 2.60 -13.35 -9.11
N ALA A 96 3.55 -14.19 -8.67
CA ALA A 96 3.94 -15.39 -9.40
C ALA A 96 2.85 -16.50 -9.41
N ARG A 97 1.94 -16.46 -8.43
CA ARG A 97 0.85 -17.44 -8.28
C ARG A 97 -0.47 -16.76 -7.95
N PRO A 98 -1.11 -16.09 -8.91
CA PRO A 98 -2.40 -15.45 -8.67
C PRO A 98 -3.43 -16.49 -8.21
N ARG A 99 -4.05 -16.22 -7.04
CA ARG A 99 -5.18 -17.02 -6.56
C ARG A 99 -6.40 -16.72 -7.40
N LYS A 100 -7.21 -17.76 -7.69
CA LYS A 100 -8.52 -17.54 -8.31
C LYS A 100 -9.35 -16.59 -7.44
N PRO A 101 -10.01 -15.59 -8.05
CA PRO A 101 -10.85 -14.67 -7.30
C PRO A 101 -11.94 -15.44 -6.56
N ALA A 102 -12.03 -15.26 -5.25
CA ALA A 102 -13.23 -15.58 -4.50
C ALA A 102 -14.34 -14.65 -5.01
N GLY A 103 -15.55 -15.16 -5.19
CA GLY A 103 -16.68 -14.52 -5.87
C GLY A 103 -16.89 -13.05 -5.53
N ARG A 104 -17.69 -12.37 -6.37
CA ARG A 104 -17.95 -10.91 -6.35
C ARG A 104 -18.21 -10.41 -4.91
N PRO A 105 -17.31 -9.62 -4.32
CA PRO A 105 -17.49 -9.14 -2.96
C PRO A 105 -18.71 -8.22 -2.91
N ALA A 106 -19.60 -8.48 -1.94
CA ALA A 106 -20.67 -7.55 -1.57
C ALA A 106 -20.03 -6.20 -1.18
N ALA A 107 -20.78 -5.10 -1.31
CA ALA A 107 -20.30 -3.79 -0.85
C ALA A 107 -19.84 -3.91 0.61
N PRO A 108 -18.62 -3.45 0.95
CA PRO A 108 -18.07 -3.64 2.28
C PRO A 108 -18.94 -2.91 3.32
N ARG A 109 -19.58 -3.68 4.20
CA ARG A 109 -20.38 -3.15 5.32
C ARG A 109 -19.59 -3.32 6.60
N VAL A 110 -19.38 -2.22 7.32
CA VAL A 110 -18.77 -2.27 8.65
C VAL A 110 -19.81 -2.83 9.64
N ARG A 111 -19.47 -3.91 10.35
CA ARG A 111 -20.34 -4.57 11.34
C ARG A 111 -20.66 -3.63 12.49
N ALA A 112 -21.85 -3.80 13.08
CA ALA A 112 -22.31 -2.99 14.21
C ALA A 112 -21.34 -3.01 15.39
N GLY A 113 -20.76 -4.17 15.73
CA GLY A 113 -19.75 -4.28 16.79
C GLY A 113 -18.49 -3.44 16.56
N ILE A 114 -18.03 -3.33 15.30
CA ILE A 114 -16.89 -2.46 14.96
C ILE A 114 -17.27 -0.97 15.07
N ARG A 115 -18.52 -0.60 14.73
CA ARG A 115 -19.02 0.77 14.92
C ARG A 115 -19.07 1.14 16.40
N LEU A 116 -19.63 0.26 17.25
CA LEU A 116 -19.62 0.45 18.70
C LEU A 116 -18.19 0.58 19.28
N LEU A 117 -17.25 -0.20 18.75
CA LEU A 117 -15.84 -0.08 19.14
C LEU A 117 -15.28 1.30 18.74
N LEU A 118 -15.52 1.78 17.51
CA LEU A 118 -15.13 3.12 17.08
C LEU A 118 -15.72 4.21 17.99
N ASP A 119 -17.01 4.10 18.31
CA ASP A 119 -17.73 5.07 19.15
C ASP A 119 -17.17 5.11 20.59
N SER A 120 -16.65 3.98 21.09
CA SER A 120 -16.03 3.91 22.42
C SER A 120 -14.61 4.52 22.48
N MET A 121 -13.99 4.78 21.32
CA MET A 121 -12.64 5.37 21.23
C MET A 121 -12.70 6.91 21.26
N GLU A 122 -13.11 7.48 22.40
CA GLU A 122 -13.33 8.94 22.54
C GLU A 122 -12.06 9.79 22.46
N ARG A 123 -10.90 9.21 22.78
CA ARG A 123 -9.61 9.94 22.90
C ARG A 123 -8.60 9.62 21.80
N THR A 124 -8.99 8.80 20.85
CA THR A 124 -8.11 8.20 19.85
C THR A 124 -8.77 8.28 18.48
N PRO A 125 -8.27 9.07 17.53
CA PRO A 125 -8.81 9.07 16.17
C PRO A 125 -8.70 7.67 15.57
N ALA A 126 -9.82 7.11 15.12
CA ALA A 126 -9.85 5.77 14.55
C ALA A 126 -10.86 5.68 13.40
N PHE A 127 -10.54 4.87 12.39
CA PHE A 127 -11.42 4.62 11.27
C PHE A 127 -11.17 3.26 10.62
N VAL A 128 -12.18 2.74 9.93
CA VAL A 128 -12.10 1.49 9.18
C VAL A 128 -11.84 1.78 7.71
N LEU A 129 -10.86 1.07 7.16
CA LEU A 129 -10.50 1.08 5.75
C LEU A 129 -10.94 -0.20 5.05
N ASP A 130 -11.28 -0.10 3.77
CA ASP A 130 -11.25 -1.26 2.89
C ASP A 130 -9.82 -1.48 2.33
N GLN A 131 -9.65 -2.56 1.57
CA GLN A 131 -8.35 -2.90 0.96
C GLN A 131 -7.81 -1.82 0.02
N ARG A 132 -8.66 -0.97 -0.60
CA ARG A 132 -8.25 0.12 -1.50
C ARG A 132 -7.98 1.43 -0.76
N MET A 133 -7.95 1.38 0.58
CA MET A 133 -7.80 2.54 1.46
C MET A 133 -8.96 3.54 1.35
N ASP A 134 -10.17 3.06 1.00
CA ASP A 134 -11.39 3.85 1.12
C ASP A 134 -11.90 3.78 2.57
N VAL A 135 -12.22 4.93 3.18
CA VAL A 135 -12.69 5.02 4.56
C VAL A 135 -14.18 4.65 4.63
N LEU A 136 -14.49 3.58 5.35
CA LEU A 136 -15.83 2.99 5.46
C LEU A 136 -16.61 3.48 6.68
N ALA A 137 -15.92 3.72 7.78
CA ALA A 137 -16.47 4.23 9.03
C ALA A 137 -15.38 4.91 9.86
N TRP A 138 -15.75 5.83 10.71
CA TRP A 138 -14.81 6.60 11.54
C TRP A 138 -15.50 7.03 12.84
N ASN A 139 -14.71 7.37 13.88
CA ASN A 139 -15.23 7.97 15.09
C ASN A 139 -15.24 9.51 15.00
N THR A 140 -15.86 10.15 15.96
CA THR A 140 -16.00 11.61 16.03
C THR A 140 -14.67 12.33 15.99
N LEU A 141 -13.64 11.79 16.66
CA LEU A 141 -12.34 12.43 16.72
C LEU A 141 -11.57 12.31 15.39
N ALA A 142 -11.69 11.17 14.68
CA ALA A 142 -11.16 11.04 13.33
C ALA A 142 -11.87 12.00 12.36
N ASP A 143 -13.19 12.20 12.51
CA ASP A 143 -13.89 13.20 11.73
C ASP A 143 -13.42 14.62 12.02
N ALA A 144 -13.09 14.93 13.27
CA ALA A 144 -12.54 16.23 13.64
C ALA A 144 -11.18 16.50 12.96
N VAL A 145 -10.33 15.47 12.84
CA VAL A 145 -9.00 15.57 12.22
C VAL A 145 -9.06 15.56 10.69
N PHE A 146 -9.83 14.65 10.10
CA PHE A 146 -9.80 14.38 8.66
C PHE A 146 -11.00 14.95 7.88
N GLY A 147 -12.10 15.28 8.55
CA GLY A 147 -13.27 15.88 7.93
C GLY A 147 -14.11 14.94 7.06
N TYR A 148 -14.08 13.64 7.30
CA TYR A 148 -14.75 12.62 6.48
C TYR A 148 -16.27 12.84 6.31
N SER A 149 -16.95 13.40 7.31
CA SER A 149 -18.39 13.70 7.22
C SER A 149 -18.71 14.81 6.21
N ARG A 150 -17.74 15.68 5.92
CA ARG A 150 -17.89 16.82 5.01
C ARG A 150 -17.49 16.49 3.58
N THR A 151 -16.90 15.33 3.36
CA THR A 151 -16.46 14.87 2.05
C THR A 151 -17.42 13.85 1.47
N GLY A 152 -17.61 13.88 0.15
CA GLY A 152 -18.32 12.83 -0.58
C GLY A 152 -17.53 11.50 -0.59
N PRO A 153 -18.12 10.44 -1.17
CA PRO A 153 -17.47 9.12 -1.23
C PRO A 153 -16.06 9.15 -1.84
N GLU A 154 -15.82 9.99 -2.85
CA GLU A 154 -14.50 10.12 -3.49
C GLU A 154 -13.47 10.78 -2.57
N GLY A 155 -13.87 11.75 -1.74
CA GLY A 155 -13.01 12.40 -0.75
C GLY A 155 -12.67 11.52 0.45
N ARG A 156 -13.31 10.37 0.58
CA ARG A 156 -12.99 9.35 1.62
C ARG A 156 -11.95 8.34 1.15
N SER A 157 -11.41 8.49 -0.04
CA SER A 157 -10.34 7.65 -0.57
C SER A 157 -9.00 8.26 -0.22
N ILE A 158 -8.21 7.61 0.63
CA ILE A 158 -6.88 8.08 1.01
C ILE A 158 -5.97 8.26 -0.22
N PRO A 159 -5.93 7.34 -1.20
CA PRO A 159 -5.13 7.54 -2.41
C PRO A 159 -5.53 8.79 -3.20
N ARG A 160 -6.83 9.06 -3.36
CA ARG A 160 -7.29 10.27 -4.04
C ARG A 160 -6.94 11.54 -3.25
N HIS A 161 -7.12 11.52 -1.95
CA HIS A 161 -6.71 12.65 -1.09
C HIS A 161 -5.21 12.92 -1.22
N VAL A 162 -4.37 11.90 -1.16
CA VAL A 162 -2.92 12.05 -1.26
C VAL A 162 -2.48 12.61 -2.61
N PHE A 163 -3.05 12.12 -3.71
CA PHE A 163 -2.55 12.41 -5.06
C PHE A 163 -3.35 13.43 -5.86
N LEU A 164 -4.61 13.66 -5.53
CA LEU A 164 -5.51 14.52 -6.31
C LEU A 164 -6.00 15.76 -5.55
N ASP A 165 -5.87 15.77 -4.22
CA ASP A 165 -6.23 16.95 -3.42
C ASP A 165 -5.07 17.95 -3.41
N PRO A 166 -5.28 19.20 -3.90
CA PRO A 166 -4.23 20.22 -3.88
C PRO A 166 -3.69 20.53 -2.47
N GLY A 167 -4.55 20.44 -1.44
CA GLY A 167 -4.18 20.71 -0.04
C GLY A 167 -3.41 19.58 0.63
N SER A 168 -3.24 18.42 -0.03
CA SER A 168 -2.64 17.25 0.62
C SER A 168 -1.18 17.46 1.02
N ARG A 169 -0.42 18.31 0.30
CA ARG A 169 0.98 18.61 0.62
C ARG A 169 1.12 19.51 1.84
N ASP A 170 0.16 20.40 2.04
CA ASP A 170 0.11 21.25 3.25
C ASP A 170 -0.38 20.43 4.44
N PHE A 171 -1.30 19.50 4.19
CA PHE A 171 -1.86 18.61 5.22
C PHE A 171 -0.85 17.55 5.72
N TYR A 172 -0.01 17.01 4.83
CA TYR A 172 1.04 16.05 5.18
C TYR A 172 2.43 16.70 5.05
N PRO A 173 3.08 17.16 6.13
CA PRO A 173 4.44 17.72 6.07
C PRO A 173 5.45 16.74 5.45
N GLU A 174 5.24 15.45 5.65
CA GLU A 174 6.06 14.37 5.06
C GLU A 174 5.34 13.71 3.88
N TRP A 175 4.74 14.52 2.99
CA TRP A 175 3.91 14.05 1.89
C TRP A 175 4.58 12.97 1.04
N SER A 176 5.87 13.12 0.74
CA SER A 176 6.61 12.14 -0.10
C SER A 176 6.63 10.75 0.54
N ALA A 177 6.82 10.66 1.86
CA ALA A 177 6.78 9.38 2.56
C ALA A 177 5.38 8.78 2.56
N VAL A 178 4.34 9.61 2.76
CA VAL A 178 2.93 9.18 2.71
C VAL A 178 2.56 8.68 1.31
N ALA A 179 3.00 9.36 0.26
CA ALA A 179 2.77 8.99 -1.13
C ALA A 179 3.42 7.63 -1.48
N VAL A 180 4.67 7.42 -1.06
CA VAL A 180 5.37 6.13 -1.25
C VAL A 180 4.65 5.01 -0.51
N GLN A 181 4.22 5.21 0.74
CA GLN A 181 3.47 4.22 1.52
C GLN A 181 2.14 3.87 0.84
N CYS A 182 1.42 4.88 0.34
CA CYS A 182 0.16 4.69 -0.36
C CYS A 182 0.34 3.85 -1.63
N VAL A 183 1.32 4.18 -2.46
CA VAL A 183 1.63 3.42 -3.69
C VAL A 183 2.07 1.99 -3.36
N ALA A 184 2.92 1.81 -2.35
CA ALA A 184 3.38 0.49 -1.93
C ALA A 184 2.21 -0.42 -1.51
N HIS A 185 1.25 0.12 -0.74
CA HIS A 185 0.04 -0.60 -0.34
C HIS A 185 -0.84 -0.99 -1.54
N LEU A 186 -1.14 -0.01 -2.42
CA LEU A 186 -1.94 -0.29 -3.62
C LEU A 186 -1.27 -1.32 -4.53
N ARG A 187 0.05 -1.32 -4.63
CA ARG A 187 0.78 -2.29 -5.42
C ARG A 187 0.72 -3.68 -4.81
N MET A 188 0.89 -3.79 -3.49
CA MET A 188 0.74 -5.07 -2.79
C MET A 188 -0.67 -5.64 -2.99
N LEU A 189 -1.69 -4.79 -2.92
CA LEU A 189 -3.07 -5.17 -3.20
C LEU A 189 -3.25 -5.63 -4.66
N ALA A 190 -2.69 -4.92 -5.63
CA ALA A 190 -2.76 -5.28 -7.04
C ALA A 190 -2.11 -6.65 -7.32
N GLY A 191 -1.02 -6.96 -6.62
CA GLY A 191 -0.37 -8.28 -6.69
C GLY A 191 -1.25 -9.42 -6.19
N HIS A 192 -2.07 -9.17 -5.16
CA HIS A 192 -2.97 -10.17 -4.57
C HIS A 192 -4.33 -10.27 -5.26
N HIS A 193 -4.81 -9.19 -5.89
CA HIS A 193 -6.17 -9.06 -6.45
C HIS A 193 -6.14 -8.54 -7.90
N GLN A 194 -5.51 -9.30 -8.80
CA GLN A 194 -5.30 -8.91 -10.20
C GLN A 194 -6.60 -8.69 -10.99
N ASP A 195 -7.72 -9.26 -10.55
CA ASP A 195 -9.03 -9.14 -11.19
C ASP A 195 -9.94 -8.06 -10.54
N ASP A 196 -9.42 -7.27 -9.57
CA ASP A 196 -10.20 -6.19 -8.95
C ASP A 196 -10.33 -4.99 -9.91
N ARG A 197 -11.48 -4.92 -10.60
CA ARG A 197 -11.78 -3.83 -11.54
C ARG A 197 -11.80 -2.45 -10.90
N ARG A 198 -12.19 -2.34 -9.61
CA ARG A 198 -12.22 -1.05 -8.90
C ARG A 198 -10.81 -0.58 -8.59
N LEU A 199 -9.93 -1.50 -8.18
CA LEU A 199 -8.51 -1.19 -7.99
C LEU A 199 -7.87 -0.78 -9.31
N THR A 200 -8.12 -1.52 -10.39
CA THR A 200 -7.61 -1.19 -11.74
C THR A 200 -8.10 0.21 -12.18
N ALA A 201 -9.37 0.53 -11.94
CA ALA A 201 -9.91 1.85 -12.26
C ALA A 201 -9.26 2.97 -11.41
N LEU A 202 -9.05 2.73 -10.10
CA LEU A 202 -8.38 3.69 -9.21
C LEU A 202 -6.93 3.94 -9.65
N VAL A 203 -6.17 2.89 -9.92
CA VAL A 203 -4.78 3.00 -10.41
C VAL A 203 -4.73 3.72 -11.75
N GLY A 204 -5.65 3.42 -12.66
CA GLY A 204 -5.78 4.12 -13.94
C GLY A 204 -6.08 5.60 -13.77
N GLU A 205 -7.04 5.95 -12.92
CA GLU A 205 -7.38 7.34 -12.60
C GLU A 205 -6.19 8.10 -12.03
N LEU A 206 -5.53 7.56 -11.01
CA LEU A 206 -4.37 8.19 -10.37
C LEU A 206 -3.20 8.35 -11.34
N SER A 207 -2.97 7.35 -12.21
CA SER A 207 -1.92 7.42 -13.24
C SER A 207 -2.18 8.47 -14.30
N LEU A 208 -3.45 8.74 -14.62
CA LEU A 208 -3.82 9.78 -15.58
C LEU A 208 -3.75 11.19 -15.00
N LYS A 209 -4.15 11.34 -13.72
CA LYS A 209 -4.34 12.65 -13.08
C LYS A 209 -3.14 13.12 -12.24
N SER A 210 -2.18 12.25 -11.91
CA SER A 210 -1.04 12.57 -11.04
C SER A 210 0.28 12.05 -11.61
N ASP A 211 1.18 12.98 -11.97
CA ASP A 211 2.54 12.65 -12.43
C ASP A 211 3.36 12.01 -11.30
N ASP A 212 3.16 12.44 -10.07
CA ASP A 212 3.83 11.86 -8.90
C ASP A 212 3.39 10.41 -8.69
N PHE A 213 2.09 10.11 -8.80
CA PHE A 213 1.61 8.74 -8.72
C PHE A 213 2.22 7.87 -9.83
N ARG A 214 2.19 8.36 -11.07
CA ARG A 214 2.73 7.63 -12.23
C ARG A 214 4.22 7.29 -12.05
N ARG A 215 5.02 8.25 -11.59
CA ARG A 215 6.44 8.06 -11.31
C ARG A 215 6.66 7.03 -10.20
N LEU A 216 6.01 7.21 -9.05
CA LEU A 216 6.12 6.29 -7.91
C LEU A 216 5.60 4.88 -8.25
N TRP A 217 4.54 4.80 -9.05
CA TRP A 217 4.02 3.50 -9.51
C TRP A 217 5.03 2.76 -10.40
N ALA A 218 5.77 3.48 -11.25
CA ALA A 218 6.82 2.89 -12.09
C ALA A 218 8.03 2.39 -11.28
N ASP A 219 8.34 2.99 -10.13
CA ASP A 219 9.47 2.61 -9.25
C ASP A 219 9.21 1.32 -8.45
N HIS A 220 8.02 0.76 -8.53
CA HIS A 220 7.63 -0.50 -7.86
C HIS A 220 7.96 -0.56 -6.36
N PRO A 221 7.61 0.44 -5.54
CA PRO A 221 7.77 0.31 -4.09
C PRO A 221 6.84 -0.78 -3.56
N VAL A 222 7.37 -1.69 -2.76
CA VAL A 222 6.60 -2.69 -2.02
C VAL A 222 7.00 -2.56 -0.56
N ARG A 223 6.04 -2.17 0.29
CA ARG A 223 6.24 -2.05 1.74
C ARG A 223 4.94 -2.39 2.45
N GLU A 224 5.04 -3.09 3.55
CA GLU A 224 3.96 -3.21 4.51
C GLU A 224 3.97 -1.97 5.41
N CYS A 225 2.80 -1.35 5.60
CA CYS A 225 2.63 -0.12 6.37
C CYS A 225 1.62 -0.36 7.50
N ALA A 226 1.86 -1.41 8.31
CA ALA A 226 0.96 -1.79 9.39
C ALA A 226 1.05 -0.83 10.59
N TYR A 227 2.19 -0.18 10.81
CA TYR A 227 2.43 0.74 11.92
C TYR A 227 3.41 1.84 11.53
N GLY A 228 3.53 2.87 12.38
CA GLY A 228 4.48 3.95 12.19
C GLY A 228 4.09 5.24 12.89
N VAL A 229 4.66 6.35 12.46
CA VAL A 229 4.31 7.69 12.93
C VAL A 229 3.76 8.49 11.75
N LYS A 230 2.64 9.18 11.96
CA LYS A 230 2.03 10.09 10.98
C LYS A 230 2.04 11.51 11.53
N ARG A 231 2.54 12.44 10.72
CA ARG A 231 2.48 13.87 11.00
C ARG A 231 1.45 14.52 10.11
N ILE A 232 0.59 15.34 10.72
CA ILE A 232 -0.52 16.03 10.05
C ILE A 232 -0.50 17.49 10.45
N GLN A 233 -0.48 18.39 9.48
CA GLN A 233 -0.67 19.83 9.69
C GLN A 233 -2.16 20.14 9.61
N HIS A 234 -2.83 20.12 10.76
CA HIS A 234 -4.26 20.42 10.83
C HIS A 234 -4.49 21.93 10.75
N PRO A 235 -5.44 22.44 9.93
CA PRO A 235 -5.60 23.88 9.69
C PRO A 235 -5.95 24.69 10.95
N VAL A 236 -6.55 24.06 11.96
CA VAL A 236 -6.96 24.72 13.21
C VAL A 236 -6.07 24.30 14.37
N ALA A 237 -5.77 23.00 14.51
CA ALA A 237 -5.01 22.49 15.65
C ALA A 237 -3.48 22.54 15.44
N GLY A 238 -3.00 22.91 14.25
CA GLY A 238 -1.57 22.92 13.96
C GLY A 238 -1.00 21.52 13.77
N LEU A 239 0.27 21.32 14.08
CA LEU A 239 0.96 20.06 13.88
C LEU A 239 0.49 19.00 14.88
N LEU A 240 0.01 17.88 14.35
CA LEU A 240 -0.37 16.69 15.11
C LEU A 240 0.58 15.54 14.75
N THR A 241 1.12 14.86 15.74
CA THR A 241 2.04 13.73 15.56
C THR A 241 1.45 12.49 16.22
N PHE A 242 1.21 11.45 15.44
CA PHE A 242 0.56 10.23 15.89
C PHE A 242 1.40 9.00 15.61
N PRO A 243 1.76 8.19 16.58
CA PRO A 243 1.90 6.75 16.37
C PRO A 243 0.58 6.18 15.84
N TYR A 244 0.65 5.25 14.89
CA TYR A 244 -0.53 4.58 14.38
C TYR A 244 -0.31 3.07 14.26
N GLU A 245 -1.39 2.33 14.41
CA GLU A 245 -1.46 0.90 14.22
C GLU A 245 -2.59 0.55 13.25
N THR A 246 -2.35 -0.43 12.40
CA THR A 246 -3.35 -0.98 11.49
C THR A 246 -3.67 -2.41 11.89
N LEU A 247 -4.89 -2.65 12.35
CA LEU A 247 -5.35 -3.92 12.88
C LEU A 247 -6.26 -4.61 11.86
N ALA A 248 -5.95 -5.85 11.49
CA ALA A 248 -6.81 -6.64 10.61
C ALA A 248 -8.11 -7.02 11.32
N VAL A 249 -9.25 -6.90 10.63
CA VAL A 249 -10.54 -7.37 11.13
C VAL A 249 -10.72 -8.83 10.76
N SER A 250 -10.46 -9.74 11.71
CA SER A 250 -10.37 -11.20 11.46
C SER A 250 -11.56 -11.80 10.71
N ALA A 251 -12.80 -11.35 11.01
CA ALA A 251 -14.01 -11.86 10.37
C ALA A 251 -14.31 -11.17 9.01
N ASP A 252 -13.61 -10.08 8.70
CA ASP A 252 -13.74 -9.32 7.44
C ASP A 252 -12.34 -8.98 6.92
N PRO A 253 -11.60 -9.94 6.33
CA PRO A 253 -10.19 -9.75 5.93
C PRO A 253 -9.96 -8.64 4.90
N ALA A 254 -11.05 -8.15 4.28
CA ALA A 254 -11.04 -7.00 3.37
C ALA A 254 -11.11 -5.66 4.10
N GLN A 255 -11.15 -5.65 5.44
CA GLN A 255 -11.23 -4.46 6.26
C GLN A 255 -10.10 -4.42 7.28
N SER A 256 -9.64 -3.22 7.57
CA SER A 256 -8.69 -2.94 8.65
C SER A 256 -9.16 -1.75 9.49
N LEU A 257 -8.85 -1.80 10.78
CA LEU A 257 -9.05 -0.70 11.72
C LEU A 257 -7.72 0.03 11.86
N LEU A 258 -7.67 1.29 11.45
CA LEU A 258 -6.52 2.17 11.66
C LEU A 258 -6.77 3.06 12.86
N VAL A 259 -5.82 3.08 13.79
CA VAL A 259 -5.90 3.75 15.08
C VAL A 259 -4.72 4.69 15.25
N TYR A 260 -4.96 5.96 15.50
CA TYR A 260 -3.94 6.97 15.80
C TYR A 260 -3.85 7.21 17.30
N THR A 261 -2.78 6.75 17.92
CA THR A 261 -2.62 6.82 19.38
C THR A 261 -1.71 7.99 19.74
N PRO A 262 -2.23 9.13 20.23
CA PRO A 262 -1.39 10.22 20.70
C PRO A 262 -0.63 9.79 21.95
N GLU A 263 0.63 10.17 22.05
CA GLU A 263 1.42 9.93 23.24
C GLU A 263 0.80 10.67 24.45
N ALA A 264 0.74 9.99 25.59
CA ALA A 264 0.14 10.54 26.79
C ALA A 264 0.91 11.80 27.27
N GLY A 265 0.18 12.88 27.58
CA GLY A 265 0.75 14.16 27.98
C GLY A 265 1.38 14.97 26.83
N SER A 266 1.31 14.50 25.60
CA SER A 266 1.84 15.21 24.43
C SER A 266 0.97 16.41 24.04
N GLU A 267 1.59 17.37 23.36
CA GLU A 267 0.88 18.51 22.77
C GLU A 267 -0.21 18.05 21.76
N THR A 268 0.04 16.97 21.04
CA THR A 268 -0.96 16.35 20.14
C THR A 268 -2.20 15.90 20.91
N GLN A 269 -2.04 15.26 22.06
CA GLN A 269 -3.17 14.84 22.89
C GLN A 269 -4.01 16.02 23.36
N GLU A 270 -3.38 17.11 23.80
CA GLU A 270 -4.08 18.32 24.24
C GLU A 270 -4.83 19.00 23.08
N ARG A 271 -4.20 19.11 21.91
CA ARG A 271 -4.81 19.66 20.69
C ARG A 271 -6.01 18.85 20.24
N LEU A 272 -5.94 17.51 20.31
CA LEU A 272 -7.07 16.63 20.02
C LEU A 272 -8.23 16.79 21.00
N ARG A 273 -7.93 16.94 22.28
CA ARG A 273 -8.96 17.20 23.30
C ARG A 273 -9.73 18.48 22.97
N LEU A 274 -9.03 19.55 22.58
CA LEU A 274 -9.65 20.80 22.16
C LEU A 274 -10.48 20.65 20.88
N LEU A 275 -9.98 19.93 19.87
CA LEU A 275 -10.73 19.65 18.63
C LEU A 275 -12.01 18.86 18.92
N GLY A 276 -11.95 17.88 19.80
CA GLY A 276 -13.11 17.06 20.19
C GLY A 276 -14.19 17.91 20.90
N SER A 277 -13.78 18.79 21.79
CA SER A 277 -14.73 19.66 22.52
C SER A 277 -15.42 20.68 21.60
N TRP A 278 -14.75 21.22 20.60
CA TRP A 278 -15.34 22.18 19.64
C TRP A 278 -16.45 21.55 18.79
N ARG A 279 -16.34 20.25 18.46
CA ARG A 279 -17.39 19.54 17.72
C ARG A 279 -18.57 19.07 18.59
N ALA A 280 -18.34 18.89 19.87
CA ALA A 280 -19.40 18.52 20.82
C ALA A 280 -20.33 19.71 21.17
N THR A 281 -19.93 20.95 20.90
CA THR A 281 -20.77 22.13 21.14
C THR A 281 -21.68 22.36 19.93
N PRO A 282 -23.02 22.14 20.03
CA PRO A 282 -23.94 22.54 18.97
C PRO A 282 -23.82 24.06 18.78
N VAL A 283 -23.63 24.51 17.56
CA VAL A 283 -23.80 25.92 17.23
C VAL A 283 -25.25 26.27 17.58
N GLN A 284 -25.48 26.92 18.73
CA GLN A 284 -26.73 27.56 19.01
C GLN A 284 -26.92 28.63 17.94
N ALA A 285 -27.80 28.38 16.96
CA ALA A 285 -28.31 29.43 16.11
C ALA A 285 -28.98 30.44 17.04
N SER A 286 -28.38 31.62 17.17
CA SER A 286 -29.06 32.75 17.79
C SER A 286 -30.29 33.10 16.97
N PRO A 287 -31.41 33.47 17.63
CA PRO A 287 -32.69 33.73 17.02
C PRO A 287 -32.68 34.94 16.06
#